data_2344c4e2e773253e2b7ab55cd1ce3124
#
_entry.id   2344c4e2e773253e2b7ab55cd1ce3124
#
_cell.length_a   1.000
_cell.length_b   1.000
_cell.length_c   1.000
_cell.angle_alpha   90.00
_cell.angle_beta   90.00
_cell.angle_gamma   90.00
#
_symmetry.space_group_name_H-M   'P 1'
#
loop_
_entity.id
_entity.type
_entity.pdbx_description
1 polymer ?
#
loop_
_entity_poly.entity_id
_entity_poly.type
_entity_poly.pdbx_seq_one_letter_code
_entity_poly.pdbx_strand_id
1 'polypeptide(L)'
;EWITPTDEEGKRIGITLGADQKLLLRAMCRFAYNYLVLPRGYGKTLLEILAVYILAILYPESTWSMSAQTLEASAGFFSDKHADIVRFYPIIGQEIEKCRITDNFVEIKFKSGSTITNMTNNGTAKGMRRNGCTFEECALMDFTKYQDNTEPITSEPYKSVLKYMSTVDPYARNKQTFVTTAYYKNDAYEFCKQMIIDKANCKESFVFGA
;
A
#
# COMPACT_ATOMS: atom_id res chain seq x y z
N GLU A 1 14.27 -0.37 14.68
CA GLU A 1 14.32 1.10 14.69
C GLU A 1 15.13 1.55 13.49
N TRP A 2 14.44 1.93 12.47
CA TRP A 2 15.04 2.48 11.24
C TRP A 2 15.63 3.82 11.56
N ILE A 3 16.84 4.06 11.11
CA ILE A 3 17.63 5.25 11.46
C ILE A 3 16.88 6.49 10.97
N THR A 4 16.19 7.15 11.89
CA THR A 4 15.69 8.49 11.63
C THR A 4 16.89 9.43 11.61
N PRO A 5 17.03 10.28 10.58
CA PRO A 5 18.11 11.26 10.55
C PRO A 5 18.05 12.13 11.81
N THR A 6 19.21 12.44 12.33
CA THR A 6 19.38 13.40 13.43
C THR A 6 19.97 14.68 12.89
N ASP A 7 19.61 15.82 13.47
CA ASP A 7 20.29 17.10 13.22
C ASP A 7 21.70 17.12 13.85
N GLU A 8 22.39 18.22 13.68
CA GLU A 8 23.74 18.41 14.24
C GLU A 8 23.76 18.34 15.77
N GLU A 9 22.62 18.55 16.42
CA GLU A 9 22.44 18.49 17.87
C GLU A 9 22.03 17.09 18.35
N GLY A 10 21.92 16.10 17.44
CA GLY A 10 21.52 14.72 17.74
C GLY A 10 20.01 14.54 17.96
N LYS A 11 19.20 15.56 17.66
CA LYS A 11 17.75 15.51 17.74
C LYS A 11 17.18 14.83 16.49
N ARG A 12 16.27 13.90 16.68
CA ARG A 12 15.61 13.21 15.56
C ARG A 12 14.85 14.20 14.68
N ILE A 13 15.24 14.27 13.40
CA ILE A 13 14.54 15.03 12.37
C ILE A 13 13.67 14.03 11.62
N GLY A 14 12.36 14.28 11.57
CA GLY A 14 11.50 13.51 10.70
C GLY A 14 10.18 13.08 11.31
N ILE A 15 9.45 12.29 10.52
CA ILE A 15 8.15 11.79 10.91
C ILE A 15 8.34 10.69 11.97
N THR A 16 7.94 10.97 13.19
CA THR A 16 7.88 9.97 14.24
C THR A 16 6.50 9.30 14.20
N LEU A 17 6.46 8.05 13.81
CA LEU A 17 5.22 7.27 13.83
C LEU A 17 4.78 7.00 15.26
N GLY A 18 3.50 7.23 15.55
CA GLY A 18 2.85 6.82 16.79
C GLY A 18 2.83 5.30 16.97
N ALA A 19 2.48 4.84 18.15
CA ALA A 19 2.45 3.39 18.45
C ALA A 19 1.44 2.65 17.56
N ASP A 20 0.27 3.23 17.38
CA ASP A 20 -0.80 2.77 16.51
C ASP A 20 -0.40 2.77 15.03
N GLN A 21 0.24 3.84 14.54
CA GLN A 21 0.77 3.90 13.18
C GLN A 21 1.83 2.82 12.91
N LYS A 22 2.69 2.54 13.89
CA LYS A 22 3.65 1.42 13.81
C LYS A 22 2.96 0.07 13.75
N LEU A 23 1.86 -0.10 14.51
CA LEU A 23 1.05 -1.32 14.46
C LEU A 23 0.43 -1.49 13.07
N LEU A 24 -0.17 -0.44 12.51
CA LEU A 24 -0.78 -0.47 11.18
C LEU A 24 0.25 -0.77 10.08
N LEU A 25 1.41 -0.12 10.13
CA LEU A 25 2.49 -0.39 9.18
C LEU A 25 2.94 -1.86 9.21
N ARG A 26 3.09 -2.42 10.42
CA ARG A 26 3.40 -3.86 10.60
C ARG A 26 2.28 -4.74 10.06
N ALA A 27 1.02 -4.38 10.28
CA ALA A 27 -0.12 -5.13 9.77
C ALA A 27 -0.14 -5.14 8.24
N MET A 28 0.05 -3.99 7.58
CA MET A 28 0.14 -3.88 6.12
C MET A 28 1.26 -4.76 5.55
N CYS A 29 2.39 -4.87 6.24
CA CYS A 29 3.49 -5.73 5.81
C CYS A 29 3.24 -7.22 6.09
N ARG A 30 2.44 -7.56 7.08
CA ARG A 30 2.26 -8.94 7.55
C ARG A 30 1.05 -9.64 6.94
N PHE A 31 -0.12 -9.00 6.96
CA PHE A 31 -1.37 -9.62 6.56
C PHE A 31 -1.60 -9.53 5.04
N ALA A 32 -2.28 -10.53 4.48
CA ALA A 32 -2.66 -10.53 3.07
C ALA A 32 -3.75 -9.51 2.77
N TYR A 33 -4.69 -9.37 3.69
CA TYR A 33 -5.81 -8.44 3.57
C TYR A 33 -5.83 -7.48 4.76
N ASN A 34 -5.74 -6.18 4.49
CA ASN A 34 -5.86 -5.14 5.50
C ASN A 34 -7.04 -4.24 5.15
N TYR A 35 -7.91 -4.02 6.11
CA TYR A 35 -9.03 -3.09 5.99
C TYR A 35 -8.94 -2.04 7.10
N LEU A 36 -8.69 -0.79 6.73
CA LEU A 36 -8.35 0.28 7.65
C LEU A 36 -9.31 1.46 7.48
N VAL A 37 -10.07 1.76 8.51
CA VAL A 37 -10.93 2.94 8.59
C VAL A 37 -10.27 3.94 9.54
N LEU A 38 -9.77 5.03 9.01
CA LEU A 38 -8.92 5.98 9.73
C LEU A 38 -9.43 7.42 9.57
N PRO A 39 -9.33 8.27 10.60
CA PRO A 39 -9.76 9.65 10.49
C PRO A 39 -8.90 10.47 9.52
N ARG A 40 -9.42 11.61 9.09
CA ARG A 40 -8.63 12.57 8.31
C ARG A 40 -7.44 13.09 9.13
N GLY A 41 -6.32 13.33 8.47
CA GLY A 41 -5.09 13.81 9.13
C GLY A 41 -4.29 12.72 9.87
N TYR A 42 -4.75 11.47 9.87
CA TYR A 42 -4.07 10.35 10.54
C TYR A 42 -2.72 9.95 9.90
N GLY A 43 -2.46 10.37 8.67
CA GLY A 43 -1.27 9.99 7.92
C GLY A 43 -1.44 8.70 7.10
N LYS A 44 -2.68 8.34 6.72
CA LYS A 44 -3.02 7.14 5.95
C LYS A 44 -2.11 6.94 4.74
N THR A 45 -2.13 7.91 3.85
CA THR A 45 -1.39 7.88 2.57
C THR A 45 0.11 7.71 2.78
N LEU A 46 0.68 8.35 3.82
CA LEU A 46 2.09 8.16 4.18
C LEU A 46 2.37 6.72 4.58
N LEU A 47 1.52 6.13 5.42
CA LEU A 47 1.69 4.73 5.88
C LEU A 47 1.56 3.74 4.72
N GLU A 48 0.62 3.97 3.80
CA GLU A 48 0.44 3.13 2.62
C GLU A 48 1.67 3.15 1.71
N ILE A 49 2.15 4.35 1.35
CA ILE A 49 3.33 4.49 0.50
C ILE A 49 4.56 3.89 1.19
N LEU A 50 4.74 4.15 2.48
CA LEU A 50 5.84 3.60 3.26
C LEU A 50 5.78 2.06 3.29
N ALA A 51 4.60 1.47 3.50
CA ALA A 51 4.40 0.02 3.47
C ALA A 51 4.77 -0.58 2.11
N VAL A 52 4.30 0.03 1.02
CA VAL A 52 4.59 -0.43 -0.34
C VAL A 52 6.09 -0.32 -0.66
N TYR A 53 6.77 0.75 -0.22
CA TYR A 53 8.22 0.88 -0.38
C TYR A 53 9.00 -0.20 0.38
N ILE A 54 8.63 -0.44 1.63
CA ILE A 54 9.24 -1.50 2.44
C ILE A 54 9.05 -2.86 1.76
N LEU A 55 7.85 -3.17 1.29
CA LEU A 55 7.54 -4.44 0.63
C LEU A 55 8.29 -4.59 -0.70
N ALA A 56 8.42 -3.52 -1.48
CA ALA A 56 9.18 -3.53 -2.73
C ALA A 56 10.69 -3.75 -2.50
N ILE A 57 11.23 -3.27 -1.39
CA ILE A 57 12.62 -3.51 -1.01
C ILE A 57 12.82 -4.93 -0.49
N LEU A 58 11.92 -5.41 0.38
CA LEU A 58 12.05 -6.71 1.03
C LEU A 58 11.77 -7.90 0.12
N TYR A 59 10.90 -7.73 -0.89
CA TYR A 59 10.54 -8.79 -1.83
C TYR A 59 11.02 -8.45 -3.24
N PRO A 60 12.22 -8.89 -3.62
CA PRO A 60 12.81 -8.61 -4.93
C PRO A 60 11.92 -9.06 -6.10
N GLU A 61 12.04 -8.36 -7.24
CA GLU A 61 11.30 -8.65 -8.48
C GLU A 61 9.78 -8.57 -8.33
N SER A 62 9.29 -7.91 -7.28
CA SER A 62 7.87 -7.75 -7.01
C SER A 62 7.27 -6.51 -7.67
N THR A 63 5.98 -6.55 -7.92
CA THR A 63 5.23 -5.44 -8.52
C THR A 63 4.10 -5.00 -7.63
N TRP A 64 4.05 -3.71 -7.34
CA TRP A 64 3.11 -3.10 -6.42
C TRP A 64 2.34 -1.97 -7.09
N SER A 65 1.14 -1.72 -6.65
CA SER A 65 0.36 -0.58 -7.12
C SER A 65 -0.36 0.14 -5.99
N MET A 66 -0.55 1.44 -6.20
CA MET A 66 -1.46 2.23 -5.40
C MET A 66 -2.60 2.71 -6.27
N SER A 67 -3.81 2.52 -5.80
CA SER A 67 -5.04 2.79 -6.54
C SER A 67 -5.85 3.88 -5.87
N ALA A 68 -6.42 4.77 -6.67
CA ALA A 68 -7.36 5.80 -6.25
C ALA A 68 -8.51 5.93 -7.27
N GLN A 69 -9.40 6.89 -7.06
CA GLN A 69 -10.52 7.12 -7.98
C GLN A 69 -10.06 7.52 -9.38
N THR A 70 -8.98 8.30 -9.48
CA THR A 70 -8.37 8.70 -10.75
C THR A 70 -6.86 8.48 -10.76
N LEU A 71 -6.25 8.49 -11.95
CA LEU A 71 -4.79 8.40 -12.10
C LEU A 71 -4.10 9.62 -11.50
N GLU A 72 -4.67 10.79 -11.66
CA GLU A 72 -4.16 12.05 -11.11
C GLU A 72 -4.14 11.99 -9.58
N ALA A 73 -5.23 11.52 -8.95
CA ALA A 73 -5.30 11.38 -7.51
C ALA A 73 -4.24 10.39 -6.98
N SER A 74 -4.11 9.23 -7.64
CA SER A 74 -3.11 8.23 -7.24
C SER A 74 -1.67 8.71 -7.46
N ALA A 75 -1.39 9.46 -8.51
CA ALA A 75 -0.08 10.07 -8.75
C ALA A 75 0.21 11.21 -7.76
N GLY A 76 -0.78 12.04 -7.45
CA GLY A 76 -0.69 13.12 -6.47
C GLY A 76 -0.25 12.64 -5.09
N PHE A 77 -0.73 11.47 -4.65
CA PHE A 77 -0.30 10.90 -3.36
C PHE A 77 1.21 10.63 -3.32
N PHE A 78 1.78 10.13 -4.42
CA PHE A 78 3.22 9.92 -4.50
C PHE A 78 3.98 11.23 -4.60
N SER A 79 3.52 12.19 -5.42
CA SER A 79 4.21 13.48 -5.54
C SER A 79 4.28 14.22 -4.22
N ASP A 80 3.23 14.15 -3.40
CA ASP A 80 3.14 14.81 -2.10
C ASP A 80 4.03 14.16 -1.02
N LYS A 81 4.22 12.84 -1.09
CA LYS A 81 4.84 12.08 0.02
C LYS A 81 6.21 11.49 -0.31
N HIS A 82 6.52 11.31 -1.59
CA HIS A 82 7.78 10.68 -2.00
C HIS A 82 9.01 11.43 -1.47
N ALA A 83 9.05 12.75 -1.69
CA ALA A 83 10.18 13.58 -1.28
C ALA A 83 10.39 13.53 0.24
N ASP A 84 9.32 13.60 1.02
CA ASP A 84 9.38 13.50 2.48
C ASP A 84 9.87 12.12 2.93
N ILE A 85 9.35 11.05 2.34
CA ILE A 85 9.77 9.68 2.68
C ILE A 85 11.27 9.50 2.42
N VAL A 86 11.74 9.89 1.24
CA VAL A 86 13.17 9.76 0.88
C VAL A 86 14.06 10.63 1.78
N ARG A 87 13.59 11.82 2.14
CA ARG A 87 14.32 12.72 3.05
C ARG A 87 14.40 12.16 4.47
N PHE A 88 13.27 11.63 5.00
CA PHE A 88 13.20 11.17 6.39
C PHE A 88 13.64 9.71 6.57
N TYR A 89 13.66 8.93 5.51
CA TYR A 89 14.15 7.56 5.49
C TYR A 89 15.16 7.37 4.36
N PRO A 90 16.40 7.91 4.50
CA PRO A 90 17.40 7.90 3.43
C PRO A 90 17.73 6.52 2.88
N ILE A 91 17.60 5.47 3.71
CA ILE A 91 17.81 4.09 3.28
C ILE A 91 16.83 3.68 2.17
N ILE A 92 15.59 4.17 2.21
CA ILE A 92 14.62 3.94 1.14
C ILE A 92 15.08 4.62 -0.15
N GLY A 93 15.53 5.87 -0.06
CA GLY A 93 16.07 6.62 -1.19
C GLY A 93 17.28 5.94 -1.84
N GLN A 94 18.14 5.34 -1.03
CA GLN A 94 19.31 4.59 -1.52
C GLN A 94 18.94 3.33 -2.30
N GLU A 95 17.78 2.72 -2.02
CA GLU A 95 17.29 1.53 -2.72
C GLU A 95 16.53 1.86 -4.02
N ILE A 96 16.21 3.13 -4.27
CA ILE A 96 15.54 3.55 -5.51
C ILE A 96 16.58 3.67 -6.62
N GLU A 97 16.35 2.94 -7.71
CA GLU A 97 17.16 3.00 -8.94
C GLU A 97 16.65 4.10 -9.88
N LYS A 98 15.33 4.17 -10.07
CA LYS A 98 14.69 5.13 -10.96
C LYS A 98 13.36 5.57 -10.38
N CYS A 99 13.10 6.87 -10.43
CA CYS A 99 11.82 7.46 -10.03
C CYS A 99 11.29 8.36 -11.14
N ARG A 100 10.06 8.11 -11.57
CA ARG A 100 9.31 8.97 -12.48
C ARG A 100 7.92 9.18 -11.93
N ILE A 101 7.63 10.40 -11.54
CA ILE A 101 6.31 10.84 -11.06
C ILE A 101 5.89 12.04 -11.92
N THR A 102 4.72 11.94 -12.52
CA THR A 102 4.06 12.99 -13.29
C THR A 102 2.63 13.14 -12.80
N ASP A 103 1.86 14.07 -13.36
CA ASP A 103 0.51 14.37 -12.91
C ASP A 103 -0.44 13.14 -12.91
N ASN A 104 -0.22 12.17 -13.79
CA ASN A 104 -1.10 11.00 -13.93
C ASN A 104 -0.36 9.65 -13.97
N PHE A 105 0.97 9.66 -13.85
CA PHE A 105 1.76 8.45 -13.98
C PHE A 105 2.86 8.37 -12.93
N VAL A 106 2.98 7.19 -12.32
CA VAL A 106 4.04 6.85 -11.37
C VAL A 106 4.73 5.56 -11.80
N GLU A 107 6.05 5.60 -11.86
CA GLU A 107 6.92 4.44 -11.98
C GLU A 107 8.12 4.63 -11.06
N ILE A 108 8.23 3.80 -10.02
CA ILE A 108 9.38 3.79 -9.13
C ILE A 108 10.01 2.40 -9.21
N LYS A 109 11.26 2.32 -9.64
CA LYS A 109 12.04 1.08 -9.73
C LYS A 109 13.06 1.03 -8.61
N PHE A 110 13.16 -0.12 -8.00
CA PHE A 110 14.11 -0.39 -6.92
C PHE A 110 15.26 -1.26 -7.42
N LYS A 111 16.42 -1.15 -6.78
CA LYS A 111 17.60 -1.99 -7.04
C LYS A 111 17.32 -3.48 -6.86
N SER A 112 16.32 -3.82 -6.05
CA SER A 112 15.80 -5.18 -5.91
C SER A 112 15.12 -5.74 -7.18
N GLY A 113 14.94 -4.94 -8.23
CA GLY A 113 14.17 -5.28 -9.43
C GLY A 113 12.66 -5.05 -9.27
N SER A 114 12.21 -4.64 -8.09
CA SER A 114 10.79 -4.37 -7.83
C SER A 114 10.33 -3.06 -8.45
N THR A 115 9.04 -2.98 -8.74
CA THR A 115 8.45 -1.78 -9.36
C THR A 115 7.15 -1.40 -8.67
N ILE A 116 6.97 -0.10 -8.46
CA ILE A 116 5.71 0.49 -8.00
C ILE A 116 5.11 1.33 -9.11
N THR A 117 3.80 1.20 -9.34
CA THR A 117 3.04 1.99 -10.30
C THR A 117 1.73 2.46 -9.68
N ASN A 118 1.11 3.48 -10.26
CA ASN A 118 -0.24 3.88 -9.90
C ASN A 118 -1.31 3.24 -10.79
N MET A 119 -2.55 3.18 -10.31
CA MET A 119 -3.71 2.71 -11.06
C MET A 119 -5.00 3.37 -10.56
N THR A 120 -6.11 3.14 -11.25
CA THR A 120 -7.44 3.58 -10.83
C THR A 120 -8.23 2.45 -10.20
N ASN A 121 -9.10 2.78 -9.23
CA ASN A 121 -10.00 1.83 -8.57
C ASN A 121 -10.99 1.14 -9.54
N ASN A 122 -11.37 1.84 -10.61
CA ASN A 122 -12.33 1.37 -11.62
C ASN A 122 -11.64 1.03 -12.95
N GLY A 123 -10.31 0.97 -12.96
CA GLY A 123 -9.53 0.89 -14.17
C GLY A 123 -9.63 -0.44 -14.90
N THR A 124 -9.33 -0.37 -16.19
CA THR A 124 -9.10 -1.50 -17.10
C THR A 124 -7.76 -2.17 -16.78
N ALA A 125 -7.59 -2.61 -15.56
CA ALA A 125 -6.38 -3.30 -15.12
C ALA A 125 -6.30 -4.75 -15.60
N LYS A 126 -7.22 -5.15 -16.52
CA LYS A 126 -7.23 -6.50 -17.12
C LYS A 126 -5.89 -6.82 -17.76
N GLY A 127 -5.30 -7.94 -17.35
CA GLY A 127 -3.99 -8.38 -17.83
C GLY A 127 -2.79 -7.89 -17.03
N MET A 128 -2.96 -6.97 -16.09
CA MET A 128 -1.91 -6.62 -15.14
C MET A 128 -1.81 -7.70 -14.05
N ARG A 129 -0.59 -7.94 -13.57
CA ARG A 129 -0.35 -8.78 -12.40
C ARG A 129 0.43 -7.99 -11.38
N ARG A 130 0.03 -8.07 -10.11
CA ARG A 130 0.64 -7.35 -8.99
C ARG A 130 0.80 -8.27 -7.80
N ASN A 131 1.90 -8.12 -7.08
CA ASN A 131 2.11 -8.76 -5.78
C ASN A 131 1.29 -8.10 -4.68
N GLY A 132 0.93 -6.85 -4.88
CA GLY A 132 0.02 -6.17 -3.97
C GLY A 132 -0.51 -4.85 -4.53
N CYS A 133 -1.62 -4.46 -3.92
CA CYS A 133 -2.29 -3.21 -4.24
C CYS A 133 -2.81 -2.54 -2.97
N THR A 134 -2.65 -1.24 -2.87
CA THR A 134 -3.34 -0.42 -1.88
C THR A 134 -4.45 0.36 -2.55
N PHE A 135 -5.60 0.45 -1.89
CA PHE A 135 -6.83 1.08 -2.38
C PHE A 135 -7.20 2.23 -1.46
N GLU A 136 -6.83 3.45 -1.85
CA GLU A 136 -7.23 4.66 -1.14
C GLU A 136 -8.70 5.00 -1.40
N GLU A 137 -9.37 5.48 -0.36
CA GLU A 137 -10.81 5.81 -0.36
C GLU A 137 -11.66 4.64 -0.89
N CYS A 138 -11.37 3.43 -0.41
CA CYS A 138 -12.04 2.19 -0.85
C CYS A 138 -13.55 2.21 -0.63
N ALA A 139 -14.05 3.04 0.30
CA ALA A 139 -15.48 3.23 0.51
C ALA A 139 -16.23 3.76 -0.73
N LEU A 140 -15.52 4.37 -1.66
CA LEU A 140 -16.08 4.89 -2.92
C LEU A 140 -15.98 3.87 -4.07
N MET A 141 -15.45 2.68 -3.83
CA MET A 141 -15.32 1.64 -4.85
C MET A 141 -16.64 0.90 -5.07
N ASP A 142 -16.85 0.48 -6.30
CA ASP A 142 -17.91 -0.46 -6.67
C ASP A 142 -17.41 -1.89 -6.43
N PHE A 143 -18.11 -2.64 -5.61
CA PHE A 143 -17.69 -4.00 -5.23
C PHE A 143 -17.66 -4.96 -6.42
N THR A 144 -18.63 -4.88 -7.31
CA THR A 144 -18.68 -5.73 -8.52
C THR A 144 -17.50 -5.45 -9.44
N LYS A 145 -17.21 -4.16 -9.68
CA LYS A 145 -16.04 -3.78 -10.50
C LYS A 145 -14.72 -4.19 -9.85
N TYR A 146 -14.63 -4.12 -8.53
CA TYR A 146 -13.47 -4.62 -7.80
C TYR A 146 -13.29 -6.13 -8.03
N GLN A 147 -14.33 -6.93 -7.83
CA GLN A 147 -14.27 -8.39 -8.02
C GLN A 147 -13.92 -8.78 -9.47
N ASP A 148 -14.53 -8.12 -10.45
CA ASP A 148 -14.35 -8.47 -11.86
C ASP A 148 -13.02 -8.01 -12.46
N ASN A 149 -12.50 -6.87 -12.02
CA ASN A 149 -11.37 -6.22 -12.68
C ASN A 149 -10.10 -6.15 -11.81
N THR A 150 -10.24 -5.96 -10.51
CA THR A 150 -9.12 -5.59 -9.65
C THR A 150 -8.66 -6.73 -8.75
N GLU A 151 -9.56 -7.49 -8.17
CA GLU A 151 -9.21 -8.65 -7.34
C GLU A 151 -8.36 -9.69 -8.10
N PRO A 152 -8.66 -10.03 -9.38
CA PRO A 152 -7.86 -10.98 -10.14
C PRO A 152 -6.41 -10.55 -10.38
N ILE A 153 -6.11 -9.25 -10.32
CA ILE A 153 -4.75 -8.73 -10.53
C ILE A 153 -3.78 -9.25 -9.46
N THR A 154 -4.27 -9.44 -8.24
CA THR A 154 -3.50 -9.90 -7.09
C THR A 154 -3.80 -11.34 -6.68
N SER A 155 -4.63 -12.07 -7.43
CA SER A 155 -5.07 -13.43 -7.08
C SER A 155 -3.99 -14.49 -7.28
N GLU A 156 -3.14 -14.32 -8.29
CA GLU A 156 -2.08 -15.29 -8.58
C GLU A 156 -0.76 -14.87 -7.91
N PRO A 157 -0.15 -15.75 -7.11
CA PRO A 157 1.15 -15.45 -6.50
C PRO A 157 2.23 -15.37 -7.59
N TYR A 158 3.09 -14.37 -7.48
CA TYR A 158 4.25 -14.23 -8.34
C TYR A 158 5.32 -15.28 -8.03
N LYS A 159 6.12 -15.62 -9.02
CA LYS A 159 7.26 -16.53 -8.85
C LYS A 159 8.21 -16.08 -7.74
N SER A 160 8.48 -14.78 -7.65
CA SER A 160 9.30 -14.19 -6.58
C SER A 160 8.68 -14.41 -5.20
N VAL A 161 7.36 -14.18 -5.05
CA VAL A 161 6.64 -14.44 -3.80
C VAL A 161 6.67 -15.92 -3.45
N LEU A 162 6.41 -16.81 -4.39
CA LEU A 162 6.49 -18.26 -4.17
C LEU A 162 7.88 -18.72 -3.74
N LYS A 163 8.94 -18.11 -4.26
CA LYS A 163 10.32 -18.40 -3.86
C LYS A 163 10.57 -18.11 -2.38
N TYR A 164 9.94 -17.10 -1.83
CA TYR A 164 10.11 -16.69 -0.43
C TYR A 164 9.07 -17.28 0.52
N MET A 165 7.87 -17.62 0.05
CA MET A 165 6.76 -18.10 0.89
C MET A 165 7.03 -19.40 1.64
N SER A 166 7.72 -20.34 1.02
CA SER A 166 7.76 -21.72 1.56
C SER A 166 8.95 -22.00 2.46
N THR A 167 10.00 -21.18 2.41
CA THR A 167 11.29 -21.50 3.04
C THR A 167 11.88 -20.40 3.91
N VAL A 168 11.51 -19.14 3.67
CA VAL A 168 12.18 -17.99 4.32
C VAL A 168 11.21 -17.11 5.10
N ASP A 169 10.05 -16.80 4.52
CA ASP A 169 9.09 -15.89 5.14
C ASP A 169 7.64 -16.36 4.92
N PRO A 170 6.95 -16.82 5.97
CA PRO A 170 5.54 -17.23 5.86
C PRO A 170 4.59 -16.07 5.53
N TYR A 171 5.05 -14.82 5.62
CA TYR A 171 4.28 -13.61 5.30
C TYR A 171 4.53 -13.08 3.90
N ALA A 172 5.45 -13.68 3.14
CA ALA A 172 5.68 -13.37 1.72
C ALA A 172 4.53 -13.88 0.87
N ARG A 173 3.48 -13.08 0.70
CA ARG A 173 2.28 -13.39 -0.08
C ARG A 173 1.72 -12.14 -0.73
N ASN A 174 0.85 -12.31 -1.70
CA ASN A 174 0.15 -11.19 -2.31
C ASN A 174 -0.68 -10.44 -1.27
N LYS A 175 -0.75 -9.11 -1.40
CA LYS A 175 -1.36 -8.25 -0.39
C LYS A 175 -2.36 -7.28 -1.00
N GLN A 176 -3.44 -7.05 -0.26
CA GLN A 176 -4.42 -6.01 -0.57
C GLN A 176 -4.67 -5.19 0.69
N THR A 177 -4.50 -3.89 0.58
CA THR A 177 -4.74 -2.96 1.68
C THR A 177 -5.82 -1.98 1.25
N PHE A 178 -6.92 -1.97 1.98
CA PHE A 178 -8.07 -1.10 1.76
C PHE A 178 -8.08 -0.04 2.84
N VAL A 179 -7.99 1.21 2.44
CA VAL A 179 -7.94 2.35 3.36
C VAL A 179 -9.04 3.33 3.02
N THR A 180 -9.72 3.81 4.03
CA THR A 180 -10.76 4.82 3.88
C THR A 180 -10.91 5.67 5.13
N THR A 181 -11.64 6.78 4.99
CA THR A 181 -12.20 7.51 6.12
C THR A 181 -13.57 6.96 6.48
N ALA A 182 -14.02 7.18 7.71
CA ALA A 182 -15.41 6.88 8.08
C ALA A 182 -16.37 7.77 7.28
N TYR A 183 -17.31 7.14 6.59
CA TYR A 183 -18.38 7.80 5.84
C TYR A 183 -19.75 7.58 6.50
N TYR A 184 -20.73 8.40 6.13
CA TYR A 184 -22.11 8.15 6.48
C TYR A 184 -22.58 6.81 5.88
N LYS A 185 -23.58 6.20 6.52
CA LYS A 185 -24.20 4.95 6.08
C LYS A 185 -24.99 5.18 4.78
N ASN A 186 -24.35 5.04 3.66
CA ASN A 186 -24.87 5.14 2.29
C ASN A 186 -24.19 4.08 1.41
N ASP A 187 -24.23 4.22 0.09
CA ASP A 187 -23.71 3.25 -0.88
C ASP A 187 -22.23 2.87 -0.63
N ALA A 188 -21.41 3.80 -0.18
CA ALA A 188 -20.01 3.54 0.19
C ALA A 188 -19.88 2.54 1.35
N TYR A 189 -20.86 2.48 2.24
CA TYR A 189 -20.89 1.52 3.33
C TYR A 189 -21.05 0.06 2.85
N GLU A 190 -21.73 -0.18 1.75
CA GLU A 190 -21.98 -1.54 1.25
C GLU A 190 -20.68 -2.20 0.77
N PHE A 191 -19.79 -1.49 0.08
CA PHE A 191 -18.47 -2.02 -0.25
C PHE A 191 -17.70 -2.44 1.00
N CYS A 192 -17.63 -1.57 1.99
CA CYS A 192 -16.93 -1.81 3.25
C CYS A 192 -17.50 -3.01 4.00
N LYS A 193 -18.82 -3.08 4.11
CA LYS A 193 -19.54 -4.19 4.76
C LYS A 193 -19.28 -5.51 4.06
N GLN A 194 -19.36 -5.54 2.73
CA GLN A 194 -19.11 -6.75 1.94
C GLN A 194 -17.67 -7.23 2.08
N MET A 195 -16.69 -6.33 2.01
CA MET A 195 -15.28 -6.66 2.23
C MET A 195 -15.02 -7.23 3.62
N ILE A 196 -15.63 -6.66 4.66
CA ILE A 196 -15.50 -7.18 6.03
C ILE A 196 -16.10 -8.58 6.12
N ILE A 197 -17.29 -8.80 5.58
CA ILE A 197 -17.95 -10.11 5.60
C ILE A 197 -17.09 -11.16 4.87
N ASP A 198 -16.61 -10.86 3.69
CA ASP A 198 -15.86 -11.81 2.85
C ASP A 198 -14.48 -12.14 3.42
N LYS A 199 -13.82 -11.17 4.04
CA LYS A 199 -12.43 -11.31 4.50
C LYS A 199 -12.28 -11.48 6.01
N ALA A 200 -13.28 -11.17 6.83
CA ALA A 200 -13.17 -11.24 8.30
C ALA A 200 -12.90 -12.67 8.82
N ASN A 201 -13.38 -13.69 8.13
CA ASN A 201 -13.13 -15.08 8.47
C ASN A 201 -11.78 -15.63 7.96
N CYS A 202 -11.05 -14.84 7.18
CA CYS A 202 -9.73 -15.20 6.70
C CYS A 202 -8.68 -14.94 7.80
N LYS A 203 -7.95 -15.98 8.21
CA LYS A 203 -6.86 -15.83 9.21
C LYS A 203 -5.74 -14.87 8.79
N GLU A 204 -5.75 -14.45 7.54
CA GLU A 204 -4.78 -13.54 6.91
C GLU A 204 -5.27 -12.10 6.82
N SER A 205 -6.37 -11.80 7.48
CA SER A 205 -7.00 -10.48 7.47
C SER A 205 -6.73 -9.70 8.75
N PHE A 206 -6.60 -8.39 8.59
CA PHE A 206 -6.49 -7.42 9.67
C PHE A 206 -7.50 -6.29 9.42
N VAL A 207 -8.34 -6.03 10.41
CA VAL A 207 -9.36 -4.97 10.37
C VAL A 207 -9.10 -4.01 11.51
N PHE A 208 -9.03 -2.72 11.22
CA PHE A 208 -8.83 -1.66 12.20
C PHE A 208 -9.74 -0.47 11.89
N GLY A 209 -10.39 0.05 12.91
CA GLY A 209 -11.16 1.28 12.85
C GLY A 209 -10.85 2.17 14.05
N ALA A 210 -10.63 3.45 13.81
CA ALA A 210 -10.39 4.48 14.83
C ALA A 210 -11.29 5.70 14.64
#